data_aff56291ae5a1c553dbbc991bef52ef8
#
_entry.id   aff56291ae5a1c553dbbc991bef52ef8
#
_cell.length_a   1.000
_cell.length_b   1.000
_cell.length_c   1.000
_cell.angle_alpha   90.00
_cell.angle_beta   90.00
_cell.angle_gamma   90.00
#
_symmetry.space_group_name_H-M   'P 1'
#
loop_
_entity.id
_entity.type
_entity.pdbx_description
1 polymer ?
#
loop_
_entity_poly.entity_id
_entity_poly.type
_entity_poly.pdbx_seq_one_letter_code
_entity_poly.pdbx_strand_id
1 'polypeptide(L)'
;MKRRVFLKHTLVGALTSLAAGPVVGLGAGVETPPPINLQRLFDTSDPEVAKLAEAIFRQCVLGKLSAPRGALKRTWITAGGGFVGQWIWDTMFVVDLLSLLPDMEQNIRDVFQNYWDFQVRWNQQRPAYAHDMVSCMIEPQNETKWLEYPAYSQIPILAWGVERVYRRNGDKELVRQCLGPLERFHEWYWRERDVTNNGLVAVGAYSGDIQHGRFETFDYECNLDGLKLTVHPTRKGEKEGAWYGDICAAGNTAYLIMGERSLVYLAEATGDKSLAARRQRRIDKAVDAMRQHMWDEEAGTFLSVNRDSLKQVPVATIGSWIALMAGVPTTAMARRMAEALRTESWQTPLPVPTVDRKDKRWKSDAYWRGDVWPAPNYQIATGLVRYGYQDLAADIADKTVANAMKNGVSEHYDAVTGKALGVNFLGMSCTIATMMLDGLTNKYRLKLREIPK
;
A
#
# COMPACT_ATOMS: atom_id res chain seq x y z
N MET A 1 -24.78 6.12 -30.67
CA MET A 1 -25.31 7.02 -29.67
C MET A 1 -26.24 6.26 -28.74
N LYS A 2 -25.74 5.62 -27.68
CA LYS A 2 -26.53 5.08 -26.55
C LYS A 2 -25.70 5.27 -25.30
N ARG A 3 -26.06 6.30 -24.50
CA ARG A 3 -25.56 6.55 -23.14
C ARG A 3 -25.98 5.38 -22.27
N ARG A 4 -25.05 4.62 -21.70
CA ARG A 4 -25.32 3.74 -20.58
C ARG A 4 -25.08 4.47 -19.29
N VAL A 5 -26.13 4.50 -18.51
CA VAL A 5 -26.30 5.12 -17.20
C VAL A 5 -25.44 4.36 -16.18
N PHE A 6 -24.60 5.07 -15.46
CA PHE A 6 -23.98 4.59 -14.24
C PHE A 6 -25.05 4.41 -13.18
N LEU A 7 -25.23 3.19 -12.69
CA LEU A 7 -26.05 2.90 -11.52
C LEU A 7 -25.39 3.50 -10.27
N LYS A 8 -25.92 4.63 -9.83
CA LYS A 8 -25.73 5.14 -8.48
C LYS A 8 -26.51 4.23 -7.53
N HIS A 9 -25.84 3.39 -6.79
CA HIS A 9 -26.45 2.79 -5.60
C HIS A 9 -26.38 3.80 -4.46
N THR A 10 -27.40 4.66 -4.40
CA THR A 10 -27.74 5.43 -3.21
C THR A 10 -28.48 4.49 -2.27
N LEU A 11 -27.83 3.97 -1.25
CA LEU A 11 -28.49 3.34 -0.10
C LEU A 11 -28.69 4.42 0.97
N VAL A 12 -29.89 4.99 0.97
CA VAL A 12 -30.45 5.65 2.16
C VAL A 12 -30.88 4.53 3.11
N GLY A 13 -30.22 4.41 4.24
CA GLY A 13 -30.56 3.41 5.25
C GLY A 13 -30.45 3.99 6.64
N ALA A 14 -31.58 4.03 7.30
CA ALA A 14 -31.86 4.56 8.61
C ALA A 14 -30.91 4.09 9.73
N LEU A 15 -30.64 4.99 10.65
CA LEU A 15 -30.12 4.72 12.00
C LEU A 15 -31.08 3.77 12.74
N THR A 16 -30.62 2.54 12.99
CA THR A 16 -31.17 1.68 14.05
C THR A 16 -30.05 0.91 14.71
N SER A 17 -29.95 1.09 16.02
CA SER A 17 -29.37 0.26 17.08
C SER A 17 -28.15 -0.63 16.76
N LEU A 18 -27.07 -0.36 17.48
CA LEU A 18 -25.94 -1.25 17.73
C LEU A 18 -26.42 -2.58 18.33
N ALA A 19 -26.75 -3.54 17.47
CA ALA A 19 -26.77 -4.95 17.84
C ALA A 19 -25.60 -5.60 17.10
N ALA A 20 -24.73 -6.29 17.86
CA ALA A 20 -23.66 -7.10 17.33
C ALA A 20 -24.20 -8.05 16.26
N GLY A 21 -23.90 -7.76 14.99
CA GLY A 21 -24.23 -8.67 13.90
C GLY A 21 -23.45 -9.97 14.05
N PRO A 22 -23.99 -11.10 13.61
CA PRO A 22 -23.34 -12.39 13.78
C PRO A 22 -22.00 -12.37 13.03
N VAL A 23 -20.93 -12.72 13.74
CA VAL A 23 -19.66 -13.15 13.16
C VAL A 23 -20.00 -14.25 12.15
N VAL A 24 -19.77 -14.02 10.87
CA VAL A 24 -19.94 -15.05 9.85
C VAL A 24 -19.10 -16.24 10.26
N GLY A 25 -19.74 -17.37 10.51
CA GLY A 25 -19.17 -18.52 11.16
C GLY A 25 -17.85 -18.96 10.52
N LEU A 26 -16.84 -19.05 11.35
CA LEU A 26 -15.61 -19.75 11.07
C LEU A 26 -15.97 -21.21 10.75
N GLY A 27 -15.60 -21.67 9.54
CA GLY A 27 -15.74 -23.08 9.16
C GLY A 27 -15.01 -23.95 10.18
N ALA A 28 -15.63 -25.03 10.59
CA ALA A 28 -15.10 -25.98 11.55
C ALA A 28 -13.71 -26.47 11.12
N GLY A 29 -12.68 -26.19 11.92
CA GLY A 29 -11.33 -26.72 11.71
C GLY A 29 -10.16 -25.78 12.00
N VAL A 30 -10.40 -24.49 12.24
CA VAL A 30 -9.36 -23.59 12.73
C VAL A 30 -9.53 -23.47 14.25
N GLU A 31 -8.56 -23.96 15.01
CA GLU A 31 -8.47 -23.58 16.43
C GLU A 31 -8.40 -22.06 16.48
N THR A 32 -9.48 -21.44 16.94
CA THR A 32 -9.48 -20.00 17.21
C THR A 32 -8.40 -19.76 18.27
N PRO A 33 -7.40 -18.93 18.02
CA PRO A 33 -6.45 -18.58 19.06
C PRO A 33 -7.24 -18.07 20.28
N PRO A 34 -6.77 -18.32 21.51
CA PRO A 34 -7.45 -17.87 22.71
C PRO A 34 -7.76 -16.38 22.60
N PRO A 35 -8.91 -15.92 23.12
CA PRO A 35 -9.32 -14.53 22.93
C PRO A 35 -8.26 -13.60 23.51
N ILE A 36 -7.54 -12.91 22.63
CA ILE A 36 -6.52 -11.92 23.00
C ILE A 36 -7.22 -10.79 23.75
N ASN A 37 -6.83 -10.57 24.99
CA ASN A 37 -7.33 -9.43 25.75
C ASN A 37 -6.62 -8.16 25.32
N LEU A 38 -7.14 -7.51 24.27
CA LEU A 38 -6.56 -6.31 23.67
C LEU A 38 -6.46 -5.14 24.65
N GLN A 39 -7.37 -5.03 25.65
CA GLN A 39 -7.32 -3.95 26.65
C GLN A 39 -6.07 -4.04 27.53
N ARG A 40 -5.59 -5.27 27.80
CA ARG A 40 -4.34 -5.48 28.54
C ARG A 40 -3.09 -5.25 27.68
N LEU A 41 -3.25 -5.23 26.37
CA LEU A 41 -2.13 -5.07 25.43
C LEU A 41 -1.68 -3.60 25.34
N PHE A 42 -2.59 -2.65 25.52
CA PHE A 42 -2.29 -1.24 25.30
C PHE A 42 -1.88 -0.52 26.59
N ASP A 43 -0.85 0.32 26.46
CA ASP A 43 -0.40 1.25 27.49
C ASP A 43 -0.62 2.68 26.98
N THR A 44 -1.70 3.30 27.46
CA THR A 44 -2.07 4.68 27.19
C THR A 44 -2.89 5.20 28.37
N SER A 45 -2.72 6.47 28.71
CA SER A 45 -3.53 7.16 29.74
C SER A 45 -4.85 7.71 29.19
N ASP A 46 -5.02 7.71 27.86
CA ASP A 46 -6.21 8.23 27.19
C ASP A 46 -7.17 7.08 26.85
N PRO A 47 -8.37 7.01 27.49
CA PRO A 47 -9.33 5.95 27.26
C PRO A 47 -9.91 5.96 25.83
N GLU A 48 -10.00 7.10 25.15
CA GLU A 48 -10.49 7.15 23.78
C GLU A 48 -9.45 6.63 22.80
N VAL A 49 -8.16 6.86 23.04
CA VAL A 49 -7.06 6.24 22.30
C VAL A 49 -7.08 4.72 22.48
N ALA A 50 -7.26 4.22 23.70
CA ALA A 50 -7.37 2.79 23.98
C ALA A 50 -8.54 2.15 23.24
N LYS A 51 -9.70 2.78 23.27
CA LYS A 51 -10.92 2.34 22.57
C LYS A 51 -10.76 2.32 21.06
N LEU A 52 -10.16 3.37 20.48
CA LEU A 52 -9.87 3.43 19.06
C LEU A 52 -8.89 2.30 18.65
N ALA A 53 -7.81 2.13 19.39
CA ALA A 53 -6.83 1.08 19.14
C ALA A 53 -7.47 -0.31 19.22
N GLU A 54 -8.26 -0.59 20.26
CA GLU A 54 -9.00 -1.86 20.39
C GLU A 54 -9.92 -2.10 19.18
N ALA A 55 -10.69 -1.11 18.75
CA ALA A 55 -11.57 -1.22 17.60
C ALA A 55 -10.78 -1.54 16.30
N ILE A 56 -9.65 -0.86 16.09
CA ILE A 56 -8.78 -1.10 14.93
C ILE A 56 -8.20 -2.52 14.98
N PHE A 57 -7.63 -2.96 16.09
CA PHE A 57 -7.05 -4.29 16.20
C PHE A 57 -8.12 -5.39 16.03
N ARG A 58 -9.33 -5.20 16.57
CA ARG A 58 -10.42 -6.16 16.37
C ARG A 58 -10.90 -6.23 14.94
N GLN A 59 -11.11 -5.07 14.28
CA GLN A 59 -11.83 -5.02 13.00
C GLN A 59 -10.91 -4.90 11.78
N CYS A 60 -9.77 -4.16 11.87
CA CYS A 60 -8.82 -4.04 10.76
C CYS A 60 -7.69 -5.06 10.79
N VAL A 61 -7.44 -5.74 11.92
CA VAL A 61 -6.35 -6.71 12.04
C VAL A 61 -6.92 -8.12 12.23
N LEU A 62 -7.40 -8.47 13.42
CA LEU A 62 -7.91 -9.82 13.71
C LEU A 62 -9.13 -10.17 12.84
N GLY A 63 -10.06 -9.23 12.66
CA GLY A 63 -11.25 -9.43 11.83
C GLY A 63 -10.97 -9.55 10.33
N LYS A 64 -9.71 -9.41 9.90
CA LYS A 64 -9.29 -9.65 8.49
C LYS A 64 -8.68 -11.01 8.27
N LEU A 65 -8.34 -11.75 9.33
CA LEU A 65 -7.88 -13.12 9.19
C LEU A 65 -9.03 -14.02 8.71
N SER A 66 -8.72 -14.86 7.76
CA SER A 66 -9.66 -15.78 7.13
C SER A 66 -9.07 -17.18 7.03
N ALA A 67 -9.92 -18.20 7.23
CA ALA A 67 -9.55 -19.59 7.08
C ALA A 67 -9.23 -19.92 5.61
N PRO A 68 -8.45 -20.98 5.35
CA PRO A 68 -8.16 -21.46 4.00
C PRO A 68 -9.43 -21.63 3.17
N ARG A 69 -9.39 -21.13 1.94
CA ARG A 69 -10.52 -21.25 1.00
C ARG A 69 -10.05 -21.17 -0.44
N GLY A 70 -10.52 -22.09 -1.28
CA GLY A 70 -10.28 -22.09 -2.73
C GLY A 70 -8.80 -22.03 -3.08
N ALA A 71 -8.38 -21.00 -3.80
CA ALA A 71 -6.99 -20.80 -4.20
C ALA A 71 -6.04 -20.47 -3.03
N LEU A 72 -6.55 -19.92 -1.95
CA LEU A 72 -5.81 -19.62 -0.73
C LEU A 72 -5.84 -20.83 0.21
N LYS A 73 -4.78 -21.62 0.19
CA LYS A 73 -4.71 -22.91 0.88
C LYS A 73 -4.30 -22.81 2.35
N ARG A 74 -3.97 -21.61 2.82
CA ARG A 74 -3.57 -21.30 4.20
C ARG A 74 -4.37 -20.14 4.75
N THR A 75 -4.15 -19.79 6.01
CA THR A 75 -4.67 -18.53 6.58
C THR A 75 -4.31 -17.36 5.67
N TRP A 76 -5.27 -16.49 5.44
CA TRP A 76 -5.12 -15.34 4.57
C TRP A 76 -5.78 -14.09 5.14
N ILE A 77 -5.48 -12.93 4.57
CA ILE A 77 -6.00 -11.64 4.99
C ILE A 77 -6.88 -11.07 3.88
N THR A 78 -8.13 -10.73 4.22
CA THR A 78 -9.02 -9.96 3.34
C THR A 78 -8.85 -8.46 3.59
N ALA A 79 -9.00 -7.63 2.56
CA ALA A 79 -9.06 -6.18 2.77
C ALA A 79 -10.33 -5.76 3.50
N GLY A 80 -11.45 -6.45 3.25
CA GLY A 80 -12.75 -6.19 3.86
C GLY A 80 -13.75 -5.55 2.90
N GLY A 81 -14.99 -5.35 3.35
CA GLY A 81 -16.07 -4.87 2.49
C GLY A 81 -16.29 -5.77 1.27
N GLY A 82 -16.40 -5.17 0.09
CA GLY A 82 -16.52 -5.88 -1.19
C GLY A 82 -15.19 -6.37 -1.78
N PHE A 83 -14.05 -6.05 -1.13
CA PHE A 83 -12.71 -6.42 -1.61
C PHE A 83 -12.30 -7.81 -1.10
N VAL A 84 -13.04 -8.83 -1.51
CA VAL A 84 -12.78 -10.22 -1.10
C VAL A 84 -11.57 -10.75 -1.85
N GLY A 85 -10.48 -11.01 -1.12
CA GLY A 85 -9.23 -11.53 -1.64
C GLY A 85 -8.03 -11.08 -0.82
N GLN A 86 -6.89 -11.72 -1.03
CA GLN A 86 -5.62 -11.35 -0.40
C GLN A 86 -4.92 -10.31 -1.29
N TRP A 87 -5.17 -9.04 -1.01
CA TRP A 87 -4.58 -7.90 -1.71
C TRP A 87 -3.19 -7.58 -1.19
N ILE A 88 -2.24 -7.28 -2.08
CA ILE A 88 -0.86 -6.95 -1.67
C ILE A 88 -0.85 -5.74 -0.73
N TRP A 89 -1.47 -4.64 -1.14
CA TRP A 89 -1.43 -3.37 -0.42
C TRP A 89 -1.97 -3.49 1.01
N ASP A 90 -3.21 -3.91 1.15
CA ASP A 90 -3.88 -4.00 2.44
C ASP A 90 -3.19 -4.98 3.39
N THR A 91 -2.78 -6.12 2.85
CA THR A 91 -2.16 -7.20 3.64
C THR A 91 -0.89 -6.72 4.33
N MET A 92 -0.07 -5.88 3.70
CA MET A 92 1.21 -5.46 4.28
C MET A 92 1.05 -4.57 5.51
N PHE A 93 0.00 -3.75 5.57
CA PHE A 93 -0.29 -2.97 6.79
C PHE A 93 -0.89 -3.83 7.89
N VAL A 94 -1.73 -4.80 7.53
CA VAL A 94 -2.34 -5.71 8.50
C VAL A 94 -1.29 -6.62 9.14
N VAL A 95 -0.36 -7.20 8.38
CA VAL A 95 0.69 -8.08 8.94
C VAL A 95 1.67 -7.32 9.84
N ASP A 96 1.92 -6.02 9.60
CA ASP A 96 2.73 -5.18 10.48
C ASP A 96 2.13 -5.17 11.91
N LEU A 97 0.84 -4.87 12.05
CA LEU A 97 0.18 -4.87 13.36
C LEU A 97 -0.09 -6.27 13.90
N LEU A 98 -0.37 -7.24 13.02
CA LEU A 98 -0.56 -8.63 13.43
C LEU A 98 0.72 -9.19 14.09
N SER A 99 1.90 -8.77 13.64
CA SER A 99 3.20 -9.18 14.18
C SER A 99 3.48 -8.70 15.62
N LEU A 100 2.66 -7.78 16.12
CA LEU A 100 2.72 -7.30 17.50
C LEU A 100 1.87 -8.14 18.46
N LEU A 101 1.05 -9.05 17.95
CA LEU A 101 0.21 -9.91 18.74
C LEU A 101 0.92 -11.24 19.02
N PRO A 102 0.72 -11.84 20.20
CA PRO A 102 1.30 -13.15 20.52
C PRO A 102 0.74 -14.25 19.60
N ASP A 103 1.56 -15.25 19.35
CA ASP A 103 1.21 -16.49 18.64
C ASP A 103 0.69 -16.30 17.20
N MET A 104 1.07 -15.20 16.54
CA MET A 104 0.66 -14.90 15.16
C MET A 104 1.71 -15.23 14.10
N GLU A 105 2.89 -15.70 14.47
CA GLU A 105 4.00 -15.96 13.54
C GLU A 105 3.61 -16.94 12.44
N GLN A 106 2.93 -18.04 12.77
CA GLN A 106 2.52 -19.02 11.77
C GLN A 106 1.45 -18.45 10.82
N ASN A 107 0.49 -17.68 11.32
CA ASN A 107 -0.51 -17.02 10.50
C ASN A 107 0.13 -16.06 9.49
N ILE A 108 1.14 -15.30 9.93
CA ILE A 108 1.87 -14.37 9.05
C ILE A 108 2.66 -15.15 7.99
N ARG A 109 3.36 -16.23 8.37
CA ARG A 109 4.07 -17.09 7.41
C ARG A 109 3.12 -17.70 6.39
N ASP A 110 1.93 -18.14 6.81
CA ASP A 110 0.88 -18.68 5.95
C ASP A 110 0.40 -17.64 4.92
N VAL A 111 0.20 -16.39 5.37
CA VAL A 111 -0.21 -15.28 4.50
C VAL A 111 0.84 -15.05 3.39
N PHE A 112 2.11 -15.00 3.74
CA PHE A 112 3.17 -14.84 2.73
C PHE A 112 3.30 -16.08 1.83
N GLN A 113 3.16 -17.28 2.39
CA GLN A 113 3.24 -18.51 1.61
C GLN A 113 2.14 -18.60 0.54
N ASN A 114 0.95 -18.03 0.78
CA ASN A 114 -0.08 -17.95 -0.27
C ASN A 114 0.42 -17.17 -1.50
N TYR A 115 1.16 -16.07 -1.33
CA TYR A 115 1.77 -15.33 -2.45
C TYR A 115 2.80 -16.17 -3.20
N TRP A 116 3.64 -16.94 -2.47
CA TRP A 116 4.68 -17.77 -3.07
C TRP A 116 4.11 -18.98 -3.78
N ASP A 117 3.08 -19.60 -3.23
CA ASP A 117 2.33 -20.68 -3.90
C ASP A 117 1.65 -20.17 -5.17
N PHE A 118 1.12 -18.95 -5.16
CA PHE A 118 0.59 -18.29 -6.36
C PHE A 118 1.69 -18.07 -7.39
N GLN A 119 2.82 -17.50 -7.02
CA GLN A 119 3.96 -17.23 -7.92
C GLN A 119 4.40 -18.51 -8.63
N VAL A 120 4.57 -19.63 -7.92
CA VAL A 120 4.95 -20.92 -8.50
C VAL A 120 3.90 -21.44 -9.49
N ARG A 121 2.62 -21.44 -9.10
CA ARG A 121 1.53 -21.89 -9.98
C ARG A 121 1.39 -20.99 -11.19
N TRP A 122 1.55 -19.69 -11.04
CA TRP A 122 1.51 -18.72 -12.12
C TRP A 122 2.60 -18.99 -13.15
N ASN A 123 3.83 -19.27 -12.72
CA ASN A 123 4.94 -19.63 -13.59
C ASN A 123 4.67 -20.89 -14.44
N GLN A 124 3.90 -21.85 -13.90
CA GLN A 124 3.55 -23.08 -14.60
C GLN A 124 2.47 -22.88 -15.68
N GLN A 125 1.66 -21.83 -15.58
CA GLN A 125 0.43 -21.66 -16.34
C GLN A 125 0.41 -20.41 -17.24
N ARG A 126 1.44 -19.59 -17.16
CA ARG A 126 1.52 -18.31 -17.88
C ARG A 126 2.79 -18.21 -18.73
N PRO A 127 2.77 -17.36 -19.77
CA PRO A 127 3.97 -17.08 -20.57
C PRO A 127 5.13 -16.53 -19.76
N ALA A 128 6.36 -16.69 -20.27
CA ALA A 128 7.59 -16.32 -19.57
C ALA A 128 7.64 -14.85 -19.06
N TYR A 129 6.99 -13.91 -19.76
CA TYR A 129 6.94 -12.52 -19.32
C TYR A 129 6.18 -12.30 -17.99
N ALA A 130 5.26 -13.19 -17.66
CA ALA A 130 4.50 -13.14 -16.42
C ALA A 130 5.14 -13.96 -15.29
N HIS A 131 6.23 -14.69 -15.58
CA HIS A 131 6.91 -15.48 -14.56
C HIS A 131 7.45 -14.59 -13.45
N ASP A 132 7.33 -15.06 -12.21
CA ASP A 132 7.77 -14.42 -10.97
C ASP A 132 6.94 -13.22 -10.52
N MET A 133 5.91 -12.85 -11.28
CA MET A 133 4.93 -11.87 -10.85
C MET A 133 4.14 -12.38 -9.64
N VAL A 134 3.80 -11.47 -8.74
CA VAL A 134 2.73 -11.67 -7.76
C VAL A 134 1.55 -10.80 -8.19
N SER A 135 0.38 -11.41 -8.35
CA SER A 135 -0.84 -10.69 -8.72
C SER A 135 -1.23 -9.66 -7.66
N CYS A 136 -1.88 -8.59 -8.07
CA CYS A 136 -2.39 -7.57 -7.15
C CYS A 136 -3.30 -8.15 -6.06
N MET A 137 -4.00 -9.24 -6.38
CA MET A 137 -4.93 -9.91 -5.48
C MET A 137 -5.02 -11.40 -5.83
N ILE A 138 -5.16 -12.25 -4.81
CA ILE A 138 -5.48 -13.67 -4.94
C ILE A 138 -6.92 -13.86 -4.47
N GLU A 139 -7.81 -14.25 -5.39
CA GLU A 139 -9.22 -14.47 -5.08
C GLU A 139 -9.45 -15.88 -4.50
N PRO A 140 -10.14 -16.02 -3.36
CA PRO A 140 -10.37 -17.30 -2.72
C PRO A 140 -11.54 -18.10 -3.32
N GLN A 141 -12.45 -17.46 -4.06
CA GLN A 141 -13.77 -18.02 -4.34
C GLN A 141 -13.79 -19.09 -5.44
N ASN A 142 -12.83 -19.05 -6.35
CA ASN A 142 -12.82 -19.96 -7.48
C ASN A 142 -11.39 -20.31 -7.89
N GLU A 143 -11.03 -21.59 -7.84
CA GLU A 143 -9.70 -22.05 -8.24
C GLU A 143 -9.35 -21.76 -9.71
N THR A 144 -10.35 -21.60 -10.57
CA THR A 144 -10.15 -21.26 -11.97
C THR A 144 -10.06 -19.75 -12.21
N LYS A 145 -10.74 -18.93 -11.39
CA LYS A 145 -10.74 -17.47 -11.55
C LYS A 145 -9.45 -16.80 -11.14
N TRP A 146 -8.63 -17.39 -10.27
CA TRP A 146 -7.35 -16.80 -9.93
C TRP A 146 -6.40 -16.69 -11.13
N LEU A 147 -6.63 -17.49 -12.18
CA LEU A 147 -5.93 -17.41 -13.46
C LEU A 147 -6.44 -16.28 -14.36
N GLU A 148 -7.67 -15.86 -14.17
CA GLU A 148 -8.30 -14.78 -14.92
C GLU A 148 -8.02 -13.43 -14.23
N TYR A 149 -7.77 -13.43 -12.92
CA TYR A 149 -7.48 -12.26 -12.09
C TYR A 149 -6.00 -11.94 -12.09
N PRO A 150 -5.74 -10.71 -11.92
CA PRO A 150 -5.28 -9.89 -13.00
C PRO A 150 -3.85 -10.22 -13.35
N ALA A 151 -3.57 -10.21 -14.62
CA ALA A 151 -2.23 -10.28 -15.17
C ALA A 151 -1.41 -8.98 -14.89
N TYR A 152 -1.67 -8.30 -13.77
CA TYR A 152 -0.93 -7.16 -13.27
C TYR A 152 -0.75 -7.26 -11.74
N SER A 153 0.25 -6.58 -11.22
CA SER A 153 0.53 -6.53 -9.79
C SER A 153 -0.10 -5.28 -9.13
N GLN A 154 0.19 -5.06 -7.88
CA GLN A 154 0.07 -3.75 -7.22
C GLN A 154 1.47 -3.19 -7.00
N ILE A 155 1.56 -2.04 -6.35
CA ILE A 155 2.84 -1.45 -5.94
C ILE A 155 3.70 -2.47 -5.17
N PRO A 156 5.04 -2.49 -5.38
CA PRO A 156 5.92 -3.53 -4.85
C PRO A 156 6.27 -3.33 -3.36
N ILE A 157 5.26 -3.49 -2.49
CA ILE A 157 5.37 -3.24 -1.05
C ILE A 157 5.62 -4.52 -0.23
N LEU A 158 5.64 -5.71 -0.84
CA LEU A 158 5.79 -7.00 -0.13
C LEU A 158 7.07 -7.08 0.70
N ALA A 159 8.21 -6.64 0.13
CA ALA A 159 9.49 -6.67 0.85
C ALA A 159 9.48 -5.75 2.07
N TRP A 160 8.84 -4.59 1.96
CA TRP A 160 8.64 -3.69 3.11
C TRP A 160 7.78 -4.36 4.19
N GLY A 161 6.73 -5.07 3.83
CA GLY A 161 5.91 -5.80 4.80
C GLY A 161 6.70 -6.85 5.57
N VAL A 162 7.55 -7.64 4.90
CA VAL A 162 8.43 -8.62 5.55
C VAL A 162 9.45 -7.93 6.46
N GLU A 163 10.04 -6.81 6.02
CA GLU A 163 10.95 -6.01 6.85
C GLU A 163 10.25 -5.49 8.11
N ARG A 164 9.02 -4.98 7.99
CA ARG A 164 8.25 -4.50 9.15
C ARG A 164 8.02 -5.60 10.17
N VAL A 165 7.56 -6.77 9.74
CA VAL A 165 7.37 -7.93 10.62
C VAL A 165 8.69 -8.31 11.30
N TYR A 166 9.78 -8.44 10.53
CA TYR A 166 11.08 -8.80 11.08
C TYR A 166 11.60 -7.79 12.10
N ARG A 167 11.39 -6.49 11.87
CA ARG A 167 11.76 -5.44 12.84
C ARG A 167 10.92 -5.50 14.13
N ARG A 168 9.67 -5.96 14.05
CA ARG A 168 8.76 -6.06 15.19
C ARG A 168 9.08 -7.27 16.10
N ASN A 169 9.28 -8.44 15.51
CA ASN A 169 9.34 -9.70 16.26
C ASN A 169 10.63 -10.53 16.05
N GLY A 170 11.49 -10.15 15.10
CA GLY A 170 12.75 -10.84 14.82
C GLY A 170 12.60 -12.21 14.11
N ASP A 171 11.46 -12.48 13.44
CA ASP A 171 11.18 -13.75 12.78
C ASP A 171 12.13 -14.01 11.60
N LYS A 172 13.28 -14.66 11.89
CA LYS A 172 14.26 -15.05 10.88
C LYS A 172 13.76 -16.13 9.92
N GLU A 173 12.81 -16.96 10.37
CA GLU A 173 12.24 -17.99 9.52
C GLU A 173 11.38 -17.39 8.42
N LEU A 174 10.57 -16.39 8.76
CA LEU A 174 9.84 -15.60 7.76
C LEU A 174 10.80 -15.00 6.73
N VAL A 175 11.93 -14.43 7.17
CA VAL A 175 12.90 -13.84 6.23
C VAL A 175 13.45 -14.90 5.27
N ARG A 176 13.86 -16.09 5.78
CA ARG A 176 14.34 -17.18 4.95
C ARG A 176 13.31 -17.68 3.95
N GLN A 177 12.05 -17.79 4.38
CA GLN A 177 10.92 -18.17 3.52
C GLN A 177 10.68 -17.17 2.39
N CYS A 178 10.84 -15.86 2.67
CA CYS A 178 10.41 -14.80 1.76
C CYS A 178 11.51 -14.30 0.83
N LEU A 179 12.79 -14.36 1.22
CA LEU A 179 13.87 -13.64 0.53
C LEU A 179 14.00 -14.01 -0.95
N GLY A 180 14.04 -15.31 -1.27
CA GLY A 180 14.14 -15.79 -2.65
C GLY A 180 12.92 -15.42 -3.52
N PRO A 181 11.67 -15.69 -3.08
CA PRO A 181 10.48 -15.26 -3.80
C PRO A 181 10.39 -13.75 -4.01
N LEU A 182 10.77 -12.95 -3.01
CA LEU A 182 10.81 -11.49 -3.13
C LEU A 182 11.85 -11.03 -4.16
N GLU A 183 13.05 -11.64 -4.16
CA GLU A 183 14.06 -11.33 -5.16
C GLU A 183 13.52 -11.55 -6.57
N ARG A 184 12.88 -12.70 -6.83
CA ARG A 184 12.26 -12.99 -8.14
C ARG A 184 11.18 -11.99 -8.51
N PHE A 185 10.32 -11.61 -7.57
CA PHE A 185 9.26 -10.62 -7.80
C PHE A 185 9.83 -9.24 -8.16
N HIS A 186 10.89 -8.80 -7.48
CA HIS A 186 11.55 -7.53 -7.80
C HIS A 186 12.29 -7.58 -9.13
N GLU A 187 12.92 -8.72 -9.48
CA GLU A 187 13.51 -8.90 -10.82
C GLU A 187 12.45 -8.86 -11.92
N TRP A 188 11.25 -9.40 -11.65
CA TRP A 188 10.13 -9.26 -12.57
C TRP A 188 9.77 -7.78 -12.81
N TYR A 189 9.69 -6.96 -11.76
CA TYR A 189 9.42 -5.53 -11.91
C TYR A 189 10.46 -4.85 -12.79
N TRP A 190 11.73 -5.07 -12.54
CA TRP A 190 12.80 -4.48 -13.34
C TRP A 190 12.77 -4.96 -14.79
N ARG A 191 12.50 -6.23 -15.02
CA ARG A 191 12.45 -6.83 -16.35
C ARG A 191 11.24 -6.36 -17.17
N GLU A 192 10.08 -6.24 -16.53
CA GLU A 192 8.82 -6.02 -17.25
C GLU A 192 8.32 -4.58 -17.15
N ARG A 193 8.82 -3.76 -16.24
CA ARG A 193 8.35 -2.38 -16.02
C ARG A 193 9.42 -1.31 -16.27
N ASP A 194 10.72 -1.59 -16.11
CA ASP A 194 11.81 -0.71 -16.57
C ASP A 194 12.07 -0.92 -18.06
N VAL A 195 11.05 -0.64 -18.88
CA VAL A 195 11.00 -0.93 -20.33
C VAL A 195 12.11 -0.23 -21.12
N THR A 196 12.49 0.95 -20.69
CA THR A 196 13.54 1.75 -21.32
C THR A 196 14.90 1.56 -20.71
N ASN A 197 15.00 0.69 -19.69
CA ASN A 197 16.21 0.41 -18.94
C ASN A 197 16.90 1.66 -18.38
N ASN A 198 16.10 2.64 -17.95
CA ASN A 198 16.58 3.90 -17.39
C ASN A 198 16.44 4.01 -15.87
N GLY A 199 15.90 2.98 -15.21
CA GLY A 199 15.68 2.95 -13.75
C GLY A 199 14.32 3.49 -13.32
N LEU A 200 13.43 3.87 -14.24
CA LEU A 200 12.07 4.29 -13.97
C LEU A 200 11.09 3.22 -14.43
N VAL A 201 10.07 2.93 -13.62
CA VAL A 201 9.13 1.85 -13.94
C VAL A 201 7.82 2.39 -14.49
N ALA A 202 7.44 1.86 -15.64
CA ALA A 202 6.15 2.16 -16.28
C ALA A 202 5.01 1.52 -15.49
N VAL A 203 3.84 2.16 -15.52
CA VAL A 203 2.61 1.64 -14.91
C VAL A 203 2.14 0.43 -15.72
N GLY A 204 2.01 -0.71 -15.06
CA GLY A 204 1.41 -1.90 -15.67
C GLY A 204 -0.11 -1.81 -15.75
N ALA A 205 -0.69 -2.53 -16.72
CA ALA A 205 -2.13 -2.61 -16.92
C ALA A 205 -2.58 -4.03 -17.24
N TYR A 206 -3.83 -4.34 -16.94
CA TYR A 206 -4.43 -5.66 -17.18
C TYR A 206 -4.51 -6.02 -18.66
N SER A 207 -5.03 -5.09 -19.46
CA SER A 207 -5.21 -5.25 -20.91
C SER A 207 -5.13 -3.87 -21.57
N GLY A 208 -5.25 -3.82 -22.90
CA GLY A 208 -5.37 -2.55 -23.64
C GLY A 208 -6.61 -1.72 -23.32
N ASP A 209 -7.44 -2.13 -22.37
CA ASP A 209 -8.67 -1.44 -21.99
C ASP A 209 -8.44 -0.48 -20.83
N ILE A 210 -8.32 0.79 -21.15
CA ILE A 210 -8.18 1.89 -20.18
C ILE A 210 -9.45 2.09 -19.34
N GLN A 211 -10.62 1.70 -19.85
CA GLN A 211 -11.91 2.06 -19.25
C GLN A 211 -12.18 1.34 -17.92
N HIS A 212 -11.50 0.25 -17.65
CA HIS A 212 -11.70 -0.54 -16.44
C HIS A 212 -10.74 -0.17 -15.30
N GLY A 213 -9.86 0.84 -15.48
CA GLY A 213 -9.05 1.43 -14.39
C GLY A 213 -8.20 0.43 -13.60
N ARG A 214 -7.68 -0.61 -14.24
CA ARG A 214 -6.91 -1.67 -13.59
C ARG A 214 -5.42 -1.49 -13.84
N PHE A 215 -4.80 -0.69 -12.99
CA PHE A 215 -3.39 -0.30 -13.09
C PHE A 215 -2.62 -0.66 -11.82
N GLU A 216 -1.32 -0.76 -11.95
CA GLU A 216 -0.38 -1.03 -10.85
C GLU A 216 -0.04 0.20 -10.02
N THR A 217 -0.90 1.22 -9.99
CA THR A 217 -0.70 2.46 -9.24
C THR A 217 -1.99 2.94 -8.60
N PHE A 218 -1.89 3.73 -7.53
CA PHE A 218 -3.02 4.40 -6.90
C PHE A 218 -3.28 5.81 -7.46
N ASP A 219 -2.35 6.35 -8.24
CA ASP A 219 -2.43 7.71 -8.77
C ASP A 219 -3.17 7.79 -10.11
N TYR A 220 -3.61 6.65 -10.64
CA TYR A 220 -4.09 6.56 -12.03
C TYR A 220 -5.24 7.51 -12.34
N GLU A 221 -6.11 7.81 -11.37
CA GLU A 221 -7.22 8.73 -11.59
C GLU A 221 -6.79 10.20 -11.66
N CYS A 222 -5.60 10.53 -11.17
CA CYS A 222 -5.10 11.89 -11.11
C CYS A 222 -4.22 12.25 -12.29
N ASN A 223 -3.28 11.39 -12.64
CA ASN A 223 -2.24 11.72 -13.61
C ASN A 223 -2.29 10.89 -14.89
N LEU A 224 -3.29 10.00 -15.03
CA LEU A 224 -3.42 9.16 -16.20
C LEU A 224 -4.48 9.61 -17.21
N ASP A 225 -5.03 10.83 -17.08
CA ASP A 225 -5.82 11.44 -18.14
C ASP A 225 -4.99 11.55 -19.42
N GLY A 226 -5.41 10.85 -20.47
CA GLY A 226 -4.67 10.78 -21.73
C GLY A 226 -3.56 9.72 -21.75
N LEU A 227 -3.47 8.87 -20.72
CA LEU A 227 -2.59 7.70 -20.73
C LEU A 227 -2.82 6.86 -21.99
N LYS A 228 -1.73 6.51 -22.66
CA LYS A 228 -1.74 5.57 -23.77
C LYS A 228 -1.20 4.24 -23.30
N LEU A 229 -1.98 3.18 -23.53
CA LEU A 229 -1.55 1.81 -23.27
C LEU A 229 -0.93 1.21 -24.52
N THR A 230 0.21 0.57 -24.37
CA THR A 230 0.91 -0.14 -25.42
C THR A 230 1.29 -1.54 -25.00
N VAL A 231 1.32 -2.47 -25.95
CA VAL A 231 1.91 -3.79 -25.71
C VAL A 231 3.43 -3.65 -25.70
N HIS A 232 4.08 -4.31 -24.76
CA HIS A 232 5.54 -4.34 -24.70
C HIS A 232 6.13 -4.76 -26.05
N PRO A 233 7.16 -4.08 -26.58
CA PRO A 233 7.67 -4.33 -27.93
C PRO A 233 8.08 -5.78 -28.19
N THR A 234 8.60 -6.47 -27.16
CA THR A 234 9.00 -7.89 -27.24
C THR A 234 7.84 -8.85 -27.02
N ARG A 235 6.60 -8.36 -26.81
CA ARG A 235 5.39 -9.12 -26.44
C ARG A 235 4.26 -8.92 -27.45
N LYS A 236 4.56 -8.59 -28.70
CA LYS A 236 3.55 -8.46 -29.75
C LYS A 236 2.71 -9.72 -29.86
N GLY A 237 1.39 -9.56 -29.83
CA GLY A 237 0.43 -10.65 -29.87
C GLY A 237 -0.06 -11.13 -28.50
N GLU A 238 0.60 -10.78 -27.41
CA GLU A 238 0.13 -11.04 -26.04
C GLU A 238 -1.06 -10.13 -25.71
N LYS A 239 -2.06 -10.67 -25.01
CA LYS A 239 -3.30 -9.93 -24.72
C LYS A 239 -3.40 -9.48 -23.28
N GLU A 240 -2.79 -10.20 -22.35
CA GLU A 240 -2.91 -9.95 -20.91
C GLU A 240 -1.54 -9.83 -20.26
N GLY A 241 -1.38 -8.89 -19.32
CA GLY A 241 -0.17 -8.69 -18.54
C GLY A 241 1.02 -8.09 -19.28
N ALA A 242 0.95 -8.01 -20.60
CA ALA A 242 1.99 -7.41 -21.44
C ALA A 242 1.75 -5.92 -21.74
N TRP A 243 0.70 -5.33 -21.18
CA TRP A 243 0.35 -3.93 -21.36
C TRP A 243 0.99 -3.05 -20.31
N TYR A 244 1.43 -1.89 -20.71
CA TYR A 244 1.93 -0.85 -19.82
C TYR A 244 1.60 0.55 -20.39
N GLY A 245 1.51 1.50 -19.47
CA GLY A 245 1.28 2.90 -19.80
C GLY A 245 2.51 3.59 -20.38
N ASP A 246 2.29 4.71 -21.02
CA ASP A 246 3.34 5.62 -21.44
C ASP A 246 3.82 6.55 -20.31
N ILE A 247 3.41 6.25 -19.06
CA ILE A 247 3.80 6.99 -17.86
C ILE A 247 4.62 6.09 -16.92
N CYS A 248 5.76 6.60 -16.45
CA CYS A 248 6.46 6.13 -15.28
C CYS A 248 5.96 6.94 -14.08
N ALA A 249 5.21 6.29 -13.18
CA ALA A 249 4.66 6.96 -12.01
C ALA A 249 5.72 7.16 -10.94
N ALA A 250 5.80 8.37 -10.37
CA ALA A 250 6.75 8.69 -9.31
C ALA A 250 6.53 7.79 -8.08
N GLY A 251 5.28 7.53 -7.71
CA GLY A 251 4.93 6.64 -6.61
C GLY A 251 5.40 5.21 -6.83
N ASN A 252 5.18 4.63 -8.02
CA ASN A 252 5.58 3.24 -8.31
C ASN A 252 7.10 3.05 -8.23
N THR A 253 7.86 3.98 -8.83
CA THR A 253 9.32 3.92 -8.77
C THR A 253 9.81 4.09 -7.33
N ALA A 254 9.20 5.00 -6.55
CA ALA A 254 9.52 5.17 -5.14
C ALA A 254 9.21 3.91 -4.30
N TYR A 255 8.06 3.26 -4.51
CA TYR A 255 7.74 2.00 -3.84
C TYR A 255 8.72 0.87 -4.20
N LEU A 256 9.16 0.80 -5.47
CA LEU A 256 10.15 -0.20 -5.86
C LEU A 256 11.51 0.06 -5.18
N ILE A 257 11.96 1.31 -5.11
CA ILE A 257 13.17 1.70 -4.36
C ILE A 257 13.03 1.34 -2.88
N MET A 258 11.88 1.61 -2.27
CA MET A 258 11.61 1.24 -0.88
C MET A 258 11.71 -0.27 -0.67
N GLY A 259 11.08 -1.05 -1.54
CA GLY A 259 11.14 -2.51 -1.50
C GLY A 259 12.54 -3.07 -1.73
N GLU A 260 13.34 -2.47 -2.63
CA GLU A 260 14.75 -2.81 -2.82
C GLU A 260 15.59 -2.54 -1.56
N ARG A 261 15.35 -1.43 -0.86
CA ARG A 261 16.01 -1.14 0.43
C ARG A 261 15.64 -2.16 1.50
N SER A 262 14.37 -2.59 1.52
CA SER A 262 13.93 -3.67 2.40
C SER A 262 14.64 -4.98 2.07
N LEU A 263 14.83 -5.31 0.79
CA LEU A 263 15.60 -6.49 0.37
C LEU A 263 17.07 -6.40 0.79
N VAL A 264 17.70 -5.23 0.67
CA VAL A 264 19.08 -5.02 1.18
C VAL A 264 19.12 -5.32 2.69
N TYR A 265 18.22 -4.72 3.47
CA TYR A 265 18.16 -4.92 4.91
C TYR A 265 17.96 -6.41 5.30
N LEU A 266 17.02 -7.09 4.64
CA LEU A 266 16.74 -8.50 4.89
C LEU A 266 17.89 -9.42 4.47
N ALA A 267 18.55 -9.11 3.35
CA ALA A 267 19.74 -9.83 2.89
C ALA A 267 20.91 -9.67 3.88
N GLU A 268 21.16 -8.47 4.37
CA GLU A 268 22.16 -8.21 5.42
C GLU A 268 21.83 -8.96 6.72
N ALA A 269 20.57 -8.97 7.14
CA ALA A 269 20.11 -9.69 8.33
C ALA A 269 20.31 -11.22 8.24
N THR A 270 20.36 -11.76 7.03
CA THR A 270 20.64 -13.20 6.74
C THR A 270 22.08 -13.47 6.31
N GLY A 271 22.91 -12.44 6.17
CA GLY A 271 24.30 -12.56 5.78
C GLY A 271 24.56 -12.67 4.27
N ASP A 272 23.54 -12.48 3.41
CA ASP A 272 23.69 -12.50 1.95
C ASP A 272 24.18 -11.15 1.41
N LYS A 273 25.48 -10.91 1.59
CA LYS A 273 26.14 -9.69 1.10
C LYS A 273 26.08 -9.55 -0.43
N SER A 274 26.02 -10.65 -1.17
CA SER A 274 25.97 -10.63 -2.64
C SER A 274 24.62 -10.09 -3.12
N LEU A 275 23.54 -10.57 -2.53
CA LEU A 275 22.19 -10.05 -2.80
C LEU A 275 22.11 -8.56 -2.42
N ALA A 276 22.53 -8.18 -1.22
CA ALA A 276 22.52 -6.79 -0.77
C ALA A 276 23.24 -5.86 -1.77
N ALA A 277 24.44 -6.25 -2.23
CA ALA A 277 25.19 -5.45 -3.21
C ALA A 277 24.50 -5.36 -4.58
N ARG A 278 23.83 -6.43 -5.05
CA ARG A 278 23.07 -6.39 -6.31
C ARG A 278 21.88 -5.42 -6.20
N ARG A 279 21.13 -5.49 -5.09
CA ARG A 279 19.97 -4.62 -4.86
C ARG A 279 20.39 -3.16 -4.70
N GLN A 280 21.51 -2.89 -4.00
CA GLN A 280 22.02 -1.52 -3.85
C GLN A 280 22.29 -0.84 -5.20
N ARG A 281 22.88 -1.54 -6.16
CA ARG A 281 23.10 -0.99 -7.52
C ARG A 281 21.80 -0.64 -8.25
N ARG A 282 20.71 -1.42 -8.03
CA ARG A 282 19.38 -1.09 -8.57
C ARG A 282 18.83 0.18 -7.92
N ILE A 283 18.99 0.30 -6.59
CA ILE A 283 18.59 1.50 -5.84
C ILE A 283 19.30 2.74 -6.38
N ASP A 284 20.62 2.68 -6.51
CA ASP A 284 21.43 3.83 -6.94
C ASP A 284 20.96 4.31 -8.32
N LYS A 285 20.82 3.39 -9.29
CA LYS A 285 20.32 3.70 -10.63
C LYS A 285 18.93 4.36 -10.61
N ALA A 286 17.99 3.82 -9.83
CA ALA A 286 16.63 4.32 -9.78
C ALA A 286 16.53 5.67 -9.05
N VAL A 287 17.29 5.86 -7.98
CA VAL A 287 17.37 7.13 -7.23
C VAL A 287 17.91 8.23 -8.13
N ASP A 288 19.00 7.95 -8.85
CA ASP A 288 19.59 8.94 -9.78
C ASP A 288 18.61 9.29 -10.89
N ALA A 289 17.94 8.29 -11.48
CA ALA A 289 16.93 8.52 -12.53
C ALA A 289 15.73 9.36 -12.01
N MET A 290 15.21 9.07 -10.81
CA MET A 290 14.14 9.88 -10.22
C MET A 290 14.59 11.32 -9.98
N ARG A 291 15.77 11.52 -9.40
CA ARG A 291 16.32 12.86 -9.14
C ARG A 291 16.55 13.66 -10.42
N GLN A 292 17.01 13.00 -11.47
CA GLN A 292 17.32 13.64 -12.74
C GLN A 292 16.06 14.00 -13.56
N HIS A 293 15.05 13.12 -13.57
CA HIS A 293 13.96 13.24 -14.52
C HIS A 293 12.60 13.57 -13.90
N MET A 294 12.39 13.21 -12.62
CA MET A 294 11.10 13.40 -11.96
C MET A 294 11.07 14.59 -11.00
N TRP A 295 12.23 15.06 -10.53
CA TRP A 295 12.27 16.23 -9.64
C TRP A 295 11.81 17.49 -10.37
N ASP A 296 10.88 18.22 -9.78
CA ASP A 296 10.40 19.52 -10.26
C ASP A 296 10.64 20.61 -9.19
N GLU A 297 11.40 21.64 -9.55
CA GLU A 297 11.78 22.72 -8.63
C GLU A 297 10.59 23.62 -8.28
N GLU A 298 9.65 23.82 -9.19
CA GLU A 298 8.48 24.68 -8.97
C GLU A 298 7.48 23.99 -8.06
N ALA A 299 7.15 22.73 -8.35
CA ALA A 299 6.27 21.91 -7.51
C ALA A 299 6.92 21.54 -6.16
N GLY A 300 8.26 21.57 -6.08
CA GLY A 300 9.02 21.17 -4.90
C GLY A 300 8.85 19.69 -4.56
N THR A 301 8.61 18.83 -5.55
CA THR A 301 8.40 17.39 -5.38
C THR A 301 8.70 16.62 -6.66
N PHE A 302 8.49 15.31 -6.64
CA PHE A 302 8.68 14.42 -7.79
C PHE A 302 7.39 14.30 -8.59
N LEU A 303 7.45 14.60 -9.88
CA LEU A 303 6.35 14.40 -10.82
C LEU A 303 6.56 13.14 -11.64
N SER A 304 5.46 12.47 -11.99
CA SER A 304 5.49 11.37 -12.95
C SER A 304 5.97 11.87 -14.31
N VAL A 305 6.58 10.98 -15.10
CA VAL A 305 7.11 11.34 -16.42
C VAL A 305 6.53 10.46 -17.52
N ASN A 306 6.42 10.98 -18.72
CA ASN A 306 6.20 10.14 -19.89
C ASN A 306 7.39 9.20 -20.09
N ARG A 307 7.14 7.92 -20.27
CA ARG A 307 8.15 6.86 -20.37
C ARG A 307 9.18 7.09 -21.48
N ASP A 308 8.72 7.54 -22.65
CA ASP A 308 9.56 7.60 -23.83
C ASP A 308 10.27 8.95 -23.97
N SER A 309 9.57 10.04 -23.66
CA SER A 309 10.11 11.41 -23.79
C SER A 309 10.73 11.97 -22.53
N LEU A 310 10.49 11.34 -21.36
CA LEU A 310 10.85 11.80 -20.04
C LEU A 310 10.25 13.18 -19.67
N LYS A 311 9.29 13.67 -20.45
CA LYS A 311 8.57 14.90 -20.15
C LYS A 311 7.69 14.68 -18.91
N GLN A 312 7.80 15.59 -17.98
CA GLN A 312 7.00 15.55 -16.74
C GLN A 312 5.51 15.73 -17.02
N VAL A 313 4.69 15.00 -16.26
CA VAL A 313 3.24 15.19 -16.17
C VAL A 313 3.00 16.24 -15.08
N PRO A 314 2.46 17.42 -15.42
CA PRO A 314 2.44 18.58 -14.51
C PRO A 314 1.34 18.47 -13.46
N VAL A 315 1.35 17.38 -12.70
CA VAL A 315 0.41 17.10 -11.60
C VAL A 315 1.15 16.42 -10.47
N ALA A 316 1.17 17.07 -9.32
CA ALA A 316 1.62 16.44 -8.09
C ALA A 316 0.49 15.65 -7.45
N THR A 317 0.76 14.40 -7.11
CA THR A 317 -0.17 13.45 -6.51
C THR A 317 0.38 12.92 -5.20
N ILE A 318 -0.43 12.11 -4.53
CA ILE A 318 0.00 11.43 -3.29
C ILE A 318 1.27 10.59 -3.53
N GLY A 319 1.44 9.99 -4.71
CA GLY A 319 2.63 9.21 -5.09
C GLY A 319 3.91 10.05 -5.13
N SER A 320 3.80 11.34 -5.39
CA SER A 320 4.94 12.28 -5.38
C SER A 320 5.65 12.34 -4.01
N TRP A 321 4.91 12.16 -2.93
CA TRP A 321 5.39 12.23 -1.54
C TRP A 321 5.97 10.93 -1.02
N ILE A 322 5.65 9.79 -1.63
CA ILE A 322 6.19 8.48 -1.23
C ILE A 322 7.71 8.42 -1.38
N ALA A 323 8.27 9.25 -2.25
CA ALA A 323 9.71 9.42 -2.40
C ALA A 323 10.44 9.75 -1.07
N LEU A 324 9.77 10.46 -0.13
CA LEU A 324 10.30 10.73 1.22
C LEU A 324 10.52 9.42 1.99
N MET A 325 9.53 8.55 2.05
CA MET A 325 9.65 7.26 2.75
C MET A 325 10.69 6.35 2.09
N ALA A 326 10.74 6.36 0.75
CA ALA A 326 11.71 5.60 -0.03
C ALA A 326 13.16 6.11 0.13
N GLY A 327 13.37 7.31 0.70
CA GLY A 327 14.71 7.89 0.88
C GLY A 327 15.34 8.35 -0.44
N VAL A 328 14.52 8.80 -1.40
CA VAL A 328 14.97 9.32 -2.69
C VAL A 328 15.50 10.73 -2.62
N PRO A 329 14.85 11.72 -1.93
CA PRO A 329 15.29 13.10 -1.92
C PRO A 329 16.68 13.28 -1.33
N THR A 330 17.43 14.27 -1.81
CA THR A 330 18.54 14.87 -1.05
C THR A 330 17.97 15.67 0.13
N THR A 331 18.81 16.08 1.07
CA THR A 331 18.38 16.97 2.18
C THR A 331 17.75 18.26 1.67
N ALA A 332 18.31 18.86 0.60
CA ALA A 332 17.76 20.07 -0.01
C ALA A 332 16.38 19.82 -0.64
N MET A 333 16.22 18.73 -1.39
CA MET A 333 14.93 18.33 -1.98
C MET A 333 13.89 18.03 -0.88
N ALA A 334 14.27 17.29 0.16
CA ALA A 334 13.36 16.99 1.28
C ALA A 334 12.88 18.27 2.00
N ARG A 335 13.74 19.28 2.11
CA ARG A 335 13.35 20.60 2.62
C ARG A 335 12.29 21.23 1.74
N ARG A 336 12.49 21.25 0.41
CA ARG A 336 11.52 21.79 -0.53
C ARG A 336 10.18 21.03 -0.48
N MET A 337 10.24 19.70 -0.38
CA MET A 337 9.05 18.87 -0.20
C MET A 337 8.30 19.22 1.10
N ALA A 338 9.01 19.39 2.22
CA ALA A 338 8.38 19.79 3.48
C ALA A 338 7.77 21.20 3.41
N GLU A 339 8.42 22.15 2.70
CA GLU A 339 7.88 23.49 2.43
C GLU A 339 6.60 23.42 1.58
N ALA A 340 6.60 22.61 0.50
CA ALA A 340 5.45 22.42 -0.37
C ALA A 340 4.27 21.79 0.38
N LEU A 341 4.51 20.78 1.23
CA LEU A 341 3.47 20.16 2.07
C LEU A 341 2.85 21.13 3.09
N ARG A 342 3.50 22.24 3.44
CA ARG A 342 2.94 23.28 4.32
C ARG A 342 2.05 24.29 3.59
N THR A 343 1.99 24.24 2.27
CA THR A 343 1.15 25.15 1.48
C THR A 343 -0.34 24.80 1.58
N GLU A 344 -1.21 25.71 1.23
CA GLU A 344 -2.65 25.50 1.18
C GLU A 344 -3.09 24.40 0.22
N SER A 345 -2.26 24.06 -0.77
CA SER A 345 -2.49 22.96 -1.69
C SER A 345 -2.62 21.62 -0.99
N TRP A 346 -1.84 21.42 0.08
CA TRP A 346 -1.75 20.15 0.80
C TRP A 346 -2.27 20.22 2.24
N GLN A 347 -2.38 21.42 2.80
CA GLN A 347 -2.95 21.67 4.14
C GLN A 347 -4.46 21.91 4.05
N THR A 348 -5.21 20.89 3.63
CA THR A 348 -6.67 20.85 3.80
C THR A 348 -7.00 20.68 5.29
N PRO A 349 -8.26 20.93 5.74
CA PRO A 349 -8.66 20.63 7.12
C PRO A 349 -8.26 19.25 7.60
N LEU A 350 -8.36 18.23 6.74
CA LEU A 350 -7.68 16.96 6.90
C LEU A 350 -6.57 16.84 5.83
N PRO A 351 -5.26 16.94 6.19
CA PRO A 351 -4.15 16.78 5.24
C PRO A 351 -3.90 15.29 4.99
N VAL A 352 -3.31 14.87 3.98
CA VAL A 352 -2.83 15.39 2.72
C VAL A 352 -3.76 14.84 1.64
N PRO A 353 -4.37 15.65 0.77
CA PRO A 353 -5.24 15.13 -0.27
C PRO A 353 -4.43 14.37 -1.34
N THR A 354 -5.10 13.46 -2.06
CA THR A 354 -4.44 12.60 -3.05
C THR A 354 -3.92 13.33 -4.28
N VAL A 355 -4.37 14.56 -4.52
CA VAL A 355 -3.90 15.43 -5.62
C VAL A 355 -3.83 16.87 -5.14
N ASP A 356 -2.94 17.66 -5.73
CA ASP A 356 -2.81 19.10 -5.47
C ASP A 356 -4.15 19.82 -5.68
N ARG A 357 -4.59 20.60 -4.68
CA ARG A 357 -5.85 21.38 -4.76
C ARG A 357 -5.90 22.38 -5.91
N LYS A 358 -4.75 22.78 -6.46
CA LYS A 358 -4.67 23.65 -7.65
C LYS A 358 -4.94 22.89 -8.94
N ASP A 359 -4.92 21.56 -8.93
CA ASP A 359 -5.27 20.79 -10.11
C ASP A 359 -6.78 20.94 -10.42
N LYS A 360 -7.11 21.18 -11.67
CA LYS A 360 -8.51 21.36 -12.14
C LYS A 360 -9.41 20.15 -11.87
N ARG A 361 -8.83 18.99 -11.61
CA ARG A 361 -9.52 17.72 -11.34
C ARG A 361 -9.76 17.49 -9.85
N TRP A 362 -9.16 18.30 -9.00
CA TRP A 362 -9.30 18.15 -7.55
C TRP A 362 -10.75 18.29 -7.11
N LYS A 363 -11.19 17.41 -6.23
CA LYS A 363 -12.48 17.48 -5.57
C LYS A 363 -12.40 16.71 -4.25
N SER A 364 -12.85 17.29 -3.14
CA SER A 364 -12.62 16.79 -1.80
C SER A 364 -13.26 15.45 -1.46
N ASP A 365 -14.17 14.94 -2.31
CA ASP A 365 -14.91 13.68 -2.15
C ASP A 365 -14.86 12.81 -3.41
N ALA A 366 -13.72 12.82 -4.10
CA ALA A 366 -13.58 12.18 -5.40
C ALA A 366 -12.53 11.05 -5.42
N TYR A 367 -12.48 10.25 -4.36
CA TYR A 367 -11.62 9.07 -4.27
C TYR A 367 -10.13 9.46 -4.43
N TRP A 368 -9.41 8.94 -5.44
CA TRP A 368 -8.01 9.29 -5.70
C TRP A 368 -7.80 10.67 -6.36
N ARG A 369 -8.82 11.51 -6.42
CA ARG A 369 -8.77 12.89 -6.96
C ARG A 369 -8.96 13.97 -5.91
N GLY A 370 -8.77 13.67 -4.64
CA GLY A 370 -8.83 14.68 -3.61
C GLY A 370 -9.07 14.20 -2.19
N ASP A 371 -9.52 12.95 -1.99
CA ASP A 371 -9.74 12.40 -0.66
C ASP A 371 -8.42 12.19 0.08
N VAL A 372 -8.52 12.05 1.40
CA VAL A 372 -7.38 11.74 2.27
C VAL A 372 -7.43 10.29 2.71
N TRP A 373 -6.32 9.60 2.57
CA TRP A 373 -6.17 8.18 2.89
C TRP A 373 -5.21 7.97 4.05
N PRO A 374 -5.58 7.24 5.11
CA PRO A 374 -4.71 7.01 6.27
C PRO A 374 -3.38 6.36 5.93
N ALA A 375 -3.36 5.37 5.03
CA ALA A 375 -2.15 4.64 4.70
C ALA A 375 -1.08 5.52 4.01
N PRO A 376 -1.38 6.29 2.95
CA PRO A 376 -0.46 7.28 2.42
C PRO A 376 -0.02 8.32 3.46
N ASN A 377 -0.93 8.83 4.31
CA ASN A 377 -0.57 9.78 5.36
C ASN A 377 0.45 9.20 6.35
N TYR A 378 0.27 7.93 6.75
CA TYR A 378 1.26 7.21 7.56
C TYR A 378 2.63 7.16 6.87
N GLN A 379 2.65 6.85 5.57
CA GLN A 379 3.89 6.73 4.81
C GLN A 379 4.58 8.08 4.62
N ILE A 380 3.82 9.14 4.36
CA ILE A 380 4.35 10.52 4.25
C ILE A 380 4.93 10.97 5.60
N ALA A 381 4.18 10.78 6.69
CA ALA A 381 4.65 11.12 8.03
C ALA A 381 5.94 10.36 8.39
N THR A 382 6.02 9.06 8.10
CA THR A 382 7.24 8.26 8.27
C THR A 382 8.41 8.82 7.46
N GLY A 383 8.15 9.20 6.21
CA GLY A 383 9.13 9.82 5.33
C GLY A 383 9.62 11.18 5.85
N LEU A 384 8.74 12.01 6.36
CA LEU A 384 9.09 13.30 6.97
C LEU A 384 9.99 13.14 8.19
N VAL A 385 9.69 12.19 9.08
CA VAL A 385 10.54 11.87 10.24
C VAL A 385 11.95 11.46 9.81
N ARG A 386 12.09 10.69 8.73
CA ARG A 386 13.38 10.29 8.16
C ARG A 386 14.30 11.49 7.87
N TYR A 387 13.71 12.62 7.48
CA TYR A 387 14.45 13.86 7.14
C TYR A 387 14.42 14.93 8.24
N GLY A 388 13.93 14.61 9.44
CA GLY A 388 13.96 15.51 10.59
C GLY A 388 12.78 16.49 10.67
N TYR A 389 11.68 16.26 9.94
CA TYR A 389 10.46 17.09 9.97
C TYR A 389 9.38 16.51 10.89
N GLN A 390 9.76 16.24 12.15
CA GLN A 390 8.88 15.57 13.13
C GLN A 390 7.57 16.35 13.38
N ASP A 391 7.64 17.68 13.47
CA ASP A 391 6.46 18.51 13.76
C ASP A 391 5.41 18.42 12.63
N LEU A 392 5.85 18.46 11.37
CA LEU A 392 4.96 18.31 10.22
C LEU A 392 4.38 16.89 10.13
N ALA A 393 5.20 15.90 10.41
CA ALA A 393 4.75 14.49 10.48
C ALA A 393 3.69 14.32 11.55
N ALA A 394 3.89 14.90 12.74
CA ALA A 394 2.95 14.84 13.84
C ALA A 394 1.66 15.61 13.55
N ASP A 395 1.72 16.76 12.88
CA ASP A 395 0.51 17.48 12.47
C ASP A 395 -0.39 16.63 11.54
N ILE A 396 0.21 15.98 10.55
CA ILE A 396 -0.50 15.06 9.65
C ILE A 396 -1.09 13.88 10.42
N ALA A 397 -0.30 13.23 11.25
CA ALA A 397 -0.72 12.05 12.00
C ALA A 397 -1.78 12.38 13.05
N ASP A 398 -1.61 13.44 13.84
CA ASP A 398 -2.57 13.89 14.86
C ASP A 398 -3.92 14.23 14.24
N LYS A 399 -3.94 14.95 13.10
CA LYS A 399 -5.19 15.28 12.40
C LYS A 399 -5.87 14.03 11.85
N THR A 400 -5.10 13.07 11.34
CA THR A 400 -5.64 11.79 10.83
C THR A 400 -6.27 10.97 11.96
N VAL A 401 -5.58 10.83 13.10
CA VAL A 401 -6.10 10.11 14.28
C VAL A 401 -7.31 10.83 14.85
N ALA A 402 -7.24 12.15 15.04
CA ALA A 402 -8.37 12.95 15.53
C ALA A 402 -9.63 12.80 14.64
N ASN A 403 -9.42 12.79 13.33
CA ASN A 403 -10.53 12.60 12.39
C ASN A 403 -11.15 11.20 12.51
N ALA A 404 -10.34 10.16 12.67
CA ALA A 404 -10.83 8.80 12.88
C ALA A 404 -11.58 8.64 14.22
N MET A 405 -11.13 9.30 15.29
CA MET A 405 -11.86 9.35 16.57
C MET A 405 -13.22 10.02 16.43
N LYS A 406 -13.30 11.09 15.66
CA LYS A 406 -14.52 11.87 15.49
C LYS A 406 -15.50 11.23 14.51
N ASN A 407 -15.02 10.75 13.36
CA ASN A 407 -15.84 10.37 12.21
C ASN A 407 -15.84 8.84 11.95
N GLY A 408 -15.11 8.05 12.76
CA GLY A 408 -14.97 6.60 12.61
C GLY A 408 -13.77 6.22 11.73
N VAL A 409 -13.38 4.95 11.83
CA VAL A 409 -12.29 4.36 11.04
C VAL A 409 -12.82 3.96 9.66
N SER A 410 -12.28 4.55 8.61
CA SER A 410 -12.74 4.33 7.24
C SER A 410 -11.59 4.22 6.25
N GLU A 411 -11.89 3.76 5.05
CA GLU A 411 -10.96 3.61 3.93
C GLU A 411 -10.29 4.94 3.57
N HIS A 412 -11.11 5.98 3.38
CA HIS A 412 -10.67 7.34 3.08
C HIS A 412 -11.67 8.36 3.65
N TYR A 413 -11.33 9.63 3.54
CA TYR A 413 -12.10 10.72 4.11
C TYR A 413 -12.15 11.91 3.14
N ASP A 414 -13.28 12.63 3.15
CA ASP A 414 -13.38 13.94 2.51
C ASP A 414 -12.34 14.90 3.12
N ALA A 415 -11.52 15.50 2.28
CA ALA A 415 -10.39 16.34 2.72
C ALA A 415 -10.83 17.66 3.42
N VAL A 416 -12.05 18.12 3.17
CA VAL A 416 -12.58 19.39 3.70
C VAL A 416 -13.41 19.15 4.95
N THR A 417 -14.32 18.19 4.91
CA THR A 417 -15.27 17.94 6.00
C THR A 417 -14.81 16.89 6.99
N GLY A 418 -13.83 16.05 6.60
CA GLY A 418 -13.39 14.89 7.35
C GLY A 418 -14.39 13.73 7.36
N LYS A 419 -15.48 13.81 6.60
CA LYS A 419 -16.50 12.75 6.52
C LYS A 419 -15.87 11.44 6.09
N ALA A 420 -16.22 10.36 6.80
CA ALA A 420 -15.80 8.99 6.45
C ALA A 420 -16.43 8.55 5.12
N LEU A 421 -15.63 7.99 4.24
CA LEU A 421 -15.98 7.53 2.91
C LEU A 421 -15.40 6.13 2.65
N GLY A 422 -15.93 5.44 1.66
CA GLY A 422 -15.50 4.08 1.32
C GLY A 422 -15.93 3.06 2.36
N VAL A 423 -15.07 2.07 2.60
CA VAL A 423 -15.35 0.93 3.49
C VAL A 423 -14.90 1.23 4.92
N ASN A 424 -15.81 1.09 5.88
CA ASN A 424 -15.47 1.19 7.29
C ASN A 424 -14.55 0.03 7.70
N PHE A 425 -13.53 0.35 8.49
CA PHE A 425 -12.55 -0.62 8.96
C PHE A 425 -11.92 -1.44 7.83
N LEU A 426 -11.58 -0.82 6.70
CA LEU A 426 -10.77 -1.49 5.68
C LEU A 426 -9.41 -1.88 6.26
N GLY A 427 -8.80 -2.98 5.78
CA GLY A 427 -7.56 -3.52 6.35
C GLY A 427 -6.46 -2.47 6.50
N MET A 428 -6.14 -1.73 5.44
CA MET A 428 -5.08 -0.70 5.47
C MET A 428 -5.37 0.47 6.41
N SER A 429 -6.63 0.69 6.84
CA SER A 429 -6.96 1.75 7.80
C SER A 429 -6.38 1.49 9.19
N CYS A 430 -5.82 0.29 9.43
CA CYS A 430 -5.04 -0.03 10.63
C CYS A 430 -3.81 0.88 10.80
N THR A 431 -3.35 1.54 9.74
CA THR A 431 -2.26 2.53 9.79
C THR A 431 -2.53 3.69 10.73
N ILE A 432 -3.79 3.98 11.07
CA ILE A 432 -4.16 4.94 12.11
C ILE A 432 -3.57 4.51 13.47
N ALA A 433 -3.67 3.24 13.84
CA ALA A 433 -3.02 2.71 15.04
C ALA A 433 -1.49 2.65 14.89
N THR A 434 -1.00 2.33 13.69
CA THR A 434 0.44 2.32 13.40
C THR A 434 1.08 3.70 13.60
N MET A 435 0.39 4.80 13.23
CA MET A 435 0.86 6.17 13.50
C MET A 435 1.13 6.41 14.99
N MET A 436 0.22 5.97 15.84
CA MET A 436 0.35 6.10 17.30
C MET A 436 1.47 5.22 17.86
N LEU A 437 1.54 3.96 17.42
CA LEU A 437 2.53 2.97 17.89
C LEU A 437 3.96 3.29 17.43
N ASP A 438 4.13 3.84 16.23
CA ASP A 438 5.42 4.26 15.71
C ASP A 438 5.86 5.66 16.22
N GLY A 439 5.06 6.28 17.10
CA GLY A 439 5.38 7.56 17.72
C GLY A 439 5.33 8.75 16.74
N LEU A 440 4.53 8.64 15.67
CA LEU A 440 4.36 9.73 14.69
C LEU A 440 3.43 10.84 15.21
N THR A 441 2.69 10.60 16.28
CA THR A 441 1.74 11.55 16.89
C THR A 441 2.35 12.23 18.11
N ASN A 442 2.01 13.49 18.33
CA ASN A 442 2.35 14.21 19.56
C ASN A 442 1.25 14.08 20.61
N LYS A 443 -0.01 14.08 20.18
CA LYS A 443 -1.19 14.12 21.06
C LYS A 443 -1.69 12.73 21.46
N TYR A 444 -1.58 11.75 20.56
CA TYR A 444 -2.18 10.44 20.74
C TYR A 444 -1.10 9.37 20.93
N ARG A 445 -0.70 9.11 22.18
CA ARG A 445 0.37 8.17 22.49
C ARG A 445 -0.20 6.79 22.78
N LEU A 446 0.30 5.80 22.08
CA LEU A 446 -0.03 4.39 22.27
C LEU A 446 1.28 3.59 22.34
N LYS A 447 1.39 2.73 23.34
CA LYS A 447 2.46 1.74 23.44
C LYS A 447 1.85 0.36 23.65
N LEU A 448 2.61 -0.66 23.37
CA LEU A 448 2.27 -2.01 23.80
C LEU A 448 2.93 -2.28 25.16
N ARG A 449 2.18 -2.91 26.04
CA ARG A 449 2.75 -3.46 27.28
C ARG A 449 3.59 -4.67 26.93
N GLU A 450 4.73 -4.81 27.59
CA GLU A 450 5.50 -6.04 27.53
C GLU A 450 4.63 -7.18 28.06
N ILE A 451 4.32 -8.14 27.23
CA ILE A 451 3.68 -9.38 27.66
C ILE A 451 4.81 -10.26 28.18
N PRO A 452 4.83 -10.64 29.46
CA PRO A 452 5.80 -11.64 29.94
C PRO A 452 5.70 -12.89 29.07
N LYS A 453 6.82 -13.31 28.52
CA LYS A 453 6.95 -14.56 27.74
C LYS A 453 6.75 -15.76 28.65
#